data_8a91ff3e4734754e87d737516d260ad8
#
_entry.id   8a91ff3e4734754e87d737516d260ad8
#
_cell.length_a   1.000
_cell.length_b   1.000
_cell.length_c   1.000
_cell.angle_alpha   90.00
_cell.angle_beta   90.00
_cell.angle_gamma   90.00
#
_symmetry.space_group_name_H-M   'P 1'
#
loop_
_entity.id
_entity.type
_entity.pdbx_description
1 polymer ?
#
loop_
_entity_poly.entity_id
_entity_poly.type
_entity_poly.pdbx_seq_one_letter_code
_entity_poly.pdbx_strand_id
1 'polypeptide(L)'
;MNVSVEGAGKDHSTKGGSRDVSKSIAKEVFNYEEPYNAPYEFFLVGGKKMSSSKGRGSSAKDMSDLLPPSIFRLALLGKEINQQVDVDPSGDSVPRLYDWYDELLGKVKEGIADDFTRLYALVQLPEHQAVPPTPWQMRFSEVAFVAQMPHIDLVEEASRVKGENLTEEELRALAERAEYAKYWLSTYAPERYLYALQDTMPAVELSETQKKALTLLHSYLSEGQKTGEELHHRLHELKTETPIEPKELFSALYRIFLARESGPKAGWFLSVLPHDFVLKRLEEASK
;
A
#
# COMPACT_ATOMS: atom_id res chain seq x y z
N MET A 1 -20.57 39.12 2.15
CA MET A 1 -20.38 37.83 1.46
C MET A 1 -21.38 36.87 2.08
N ASN A 2 -22.31 36.32 1.29
CA ASN A 2 -23.33 35.42 1.82
C ASN A 2 -22.79 33.99 1.77
N VAL A 3 -22.75 33.32 2.93
CA VAL A 3 -22.37 31.91 3.04
C VAL A 3 -23.66 31.09 2.97
N SER A 4 -23.78 30.23 1.95
CA SER A 4 -24.97 29.40 1.75
C SER A 4 -24.80 27.97 2.28
N VAL A 5 -23.55 27.47 2.33
CA VAL A 5 -23.21 26.15 2.86
C VAL A 5 -21.98 26.26 3.74
N GLU A 6 -21.98 25.59 4.88
CA GLU A 6 -20.85 25.57 5.80
C GLU A 6 -20.64 24.18 6.39
N GLY A 7 -19.41 23.65 6.24
CA GLY A 7 -19.01 22.40 6.87
C GLY A 7 -18.57 22.62 8.32
N ALA A 8 -18.94 21.69 9.21
CA ALA A 8 -18.48 21.69 10.60
C ALA A 8 -18.28 20.25 11.11
N GLY A 9 -17.29 20.05 11.97
CA GLY A 9 -17.12 18.78 12.67
C GLY A 9 -18.39 18.44 13.48
N LYS A 10 -18.69 17.16 13.59
CA LYS A 10 -19.95 16.68 14.21
C LYS A 10 -20.17 17.20 15.64
N ASP A 11 -19.10 17.35 16.42
CA ASP A 11 -19.16 17.89 17.79
C ASP A 11 -19.60 19.36 17.82
N HIS A 12 -19.29 20.15 16.79
CA HIS A 12 -19.80 21.52 16.64
C HIS A 12 -21.25 21.57 16.15
N SER A 13 -21.73 20.53 15.48
CA SER A 13 -23.07 20.40 14.90
C SER A 13 -24.10 19.73 15.82
N THR A 14 -23.67 19.27 17.01
CA THR A 14 -24.57 18.71 18.02
C THR A 14 -25.37 19.80 18.77
N LYS A 15 -26.48 19.43 19.41
CA LYS A 15 -27.28 20.35 20.22
C LYS A 15 -26.43 21.04 21.30
N GLY A 16 -26.46 22.35 21.36
CA GLY A 16 -25.61 23.15 22.24
C GLY A 16 -24.16 23.36 21.75
N GLY A 17 -23.82 22.83 20.60
CA GLY A 17 -22.53 23.09 19.95
C GLY A 17 -22.44 24.48 19.35
N SER A 18 -21.25 24.85 18.88
CA SER A 18 -20.99 26.22 18.36
C SER A 18 -21.89 26.56 17.15
N ARG A 19 -22.25 25.57 16.32
CA ARG A 19 -23.17 25.78 15.19
C ARG A 19 -24.59 26.12 15.64
N ASP A 20 -25.08 25.44 16.66
CA ASP A 20 -26.43 25.69 17.23
C ASP A 20 -26.51 27.10 17.82
N VAL A 21 -25.46 27.52 18.50
CA VAL A 21 -25.37 28.90 19.03
C VAL A 21 -25.28 29.92 17.90
N SER A 22 -24.39 29.69 16.89
CA SER A 22 -24.24 30.58 15.74
C SER A 22 -25.54 30.75 14.94
N LYS A 23 -26.32 29.68 14.79
CA LYS A 23 -27.64 29.68 14.16
C LYS A 23 -28.60 30.65 14.88
N SER A 24 -28.68 30.54 16.21
CA SER A 24 -29.53 31.40 17.02
C SER A 24 -29.09 32.87 16.88
N ILE A 25 -27.81 33.15 16.92
CA ILE A 25 -27.27 34.52 16.75
C ILE A 25 -27.59 35.04 15.33
N ALA A 26 -27.35 34.25 14.29
CA ALA A 26 -27.65 34.66 12.92
C ALA A 26 -29.12 35.06 12.76
N LYS A 27 -30.04 34.26 13.28
CA LYS A 27 -31.45 34.46 13.18
C LYS A 27 -31.93 35.60 14.07
N GLU A 28 -31.62 35.54 15.38
CA GLU A 28 -32.24 36.43 16.38
C GLU A 28 -31.57 37.83 16.43
N VAL A 29 -30.26 37.92 16.10
CA VAL A 29 -29.50 39.18 16.17
C VAL A 29 -29.35 39.82 14.80
N PHE A 30 -29.04 39.03 13.78
CA PHE A 30 -28.70 39.56 12.46
C PHE A 30 -29.83 39.42 11.44
N ASN A 31 -30.95 38.75 11.79
CA ASN A 31 -32.05 38.43 10.87
C ASN A 31 -31.53 37.83 9.55
N TYR A 32 -30.57 36.94 9.68
CA TYR A 32 -29.85 36.30 8.57
C TYR A 32 -30.26 34.83 8.49
N GLU A 33 -30.55 34.33 7.28
CA GLU A 33 -30.86 32.92 7.05
C GLU A 33 -29.59 32.09 7.29
N GLU A 34 -29.71 31.05 8.11
CA GLU A 34 -28.58 30.18 8.42
C GLU A 34 -28.07 29.45 7.18
N PRO A 35 -26.74 29.31 7.04
CA PRO A 35 -26.16 28.43 6.02
C PRO A 35 -26.57 26.97 6.23
N TYR A 36 -26.74 26.25 5.13
CA TYR A 36 -26.89 24.80 5.20
C TYR A 36 -25.70 24.18 5.94
N ASN A 37 -25.96 23.45 7.01
CA ASN A 37 -24.92 22.79 7.79
C ASN A 37 -24.59 21.41 7.20
N ALA A 38 -23.35 21.20 6.81
CA ALA A 38 -22.83 19.92 6.33
C ALA A 38 -21.89 19.32 7.40
N PRO A 39 -22.43 18.54 8.37
CA PRO A 39 -21.59 17.93 9.40
C PRO A 39 -20.71 16.84 8.83
N TYR A 40 -19.43 16.81 9.25
CA TYR A 40 -18.48 15.78 8.87
C TYR A 40 -17.90 15.06 10.09
N GLU A 41 -17.49 13.81 9.86
CA GLU A 41 -16.89 12.95 10.88
C GLU A 41 -15.41 13.31 11.16
N PHE A 42 -14.88 12.69 12.21
CA PHE A 42 -13.49 12.92 12.61
C PHE A 42 -12.50 12.31 11.64
N PHE A 43 -11.39 13.02 11.50
CA PHE A 43 -10.17 12.44 10.97
C PHE A 43 -9.35 11.84 12.12
N LEU A 44 -9.04 10.55 12.00
CA LEU A 44 -8.27 9.78 12.97
C LEU A 44 -6.92 9.40 12.39
N VAL A 45 -5.95 9.24 13.25
CA VAL A 45 -4.64 8.66 12.91
C VAL A 45 -4.38 7.52 13.90
N GLY A 46 -4.38 6.29 13.40
CA GLY A 46 -4.25 5.09 14.22
C GLY A 46 -5.32 5.00 15.30
N GLY A 47 -6.59 5.23 14.94
CA GLY A 47 -7.75 5.19 15.82
C GLY A 47 -7.86 6.35 16.82
N LYS A 48 -6.96 7.33 16.77
CA LYS A 48 -6.95 8.47 17.69
C LYS A 48 -7.35 9.76 16.98
N LYS A 49 -8.30 10.51 17.60
CA LYS A 49 -8.69 11.83 17.11
C LYS A 49 -7.49 12.77 17.12
N MET A 50 -7.21 13.42 16.00
CA MET A 50 -6.24 14.49 15.92
C MET A 50 -6.65 15.65 16.84
N SER A 51 -5.77 16.07 17.72
CA SER A 51 -6.01 17.17 18.65
C SER A 51 -4.77 18.01 18.79
N SER A 52 -4.79 19.21 18.19
CA SER A 52 -3.72 20.18 18.26
C SER A 52 -3.40 20.61 19.71
N SER A 53 -4.41 20.71 20.58
CA SER A 53 -4.26 21.17 21.96
C SER A 53 -3.60 20.15 22.90
N LYS A 54 -3.56 18.87 22.52
CA LYS A 54 -2.99 17.77 23.34
C LYS A 54 -1.67 17.22 22.81
N GLY A 55 -1.12 17.80 21.75
CA GLY A 55 0.09 17.30 21.07
C GLY A 55 -0.03 15.84 20.58
N ARG A 56 -1.25 15.35 20.39
CA ARG A 56 -1.54 13.98 19.97
C ARG A 56 -2.07 14.00 18.54
N GLY A 57 -1.39 13.31 17.66
CA GLY A 57 -1.76 13.16 16.26
C GLY A 57 -0.60 13.53 15.35
N SER A 58 -0.60 13.01 14.13
CA SER A 58 0.33 13.44 13.10
C SER A 58 -0.02 14.87 12.68
N SER A 59 0.99 15.73 12.53
CA SER A 59 0.79 17.06 11.96
C SER A 59 0.44 16.94 10.47
N ALA A 60 -0.08 18.02 9.87
CA ALA A 60 -0.27 18.06 8.41
C ALA A 60 1.05 17.81 7.68
N LYS A 61 2.18 18.24 8.28
CA LYS A 61 3.52 17.96 7.76
C LYS A 61 3.83 16.47 7.77
N ASP A 62 3.60 15.76 8.89
CA ASP A 62 3.86 14.32 8.99
C ASP A 62 3.05 13.54 7.94
N MET A 63 1.80 13.98 7.69
CA MET A 63 0.96 13.36 6.66
C MET A 63 1.45 13.67 5.24
N SER A 64 1.99 14.86 4.99
CA SER A 64 2.57 15.21 3.68
C SER A 64 3.91 14.53 3.42
N ASP A 65 4.65 14.23 4.47
CA ASP A 65 5.90 13.46 4.38
C ASP A 65 5.60 11.95 4.14
N LEU A 66 4.43 11.48 4.59
CA LEU A 66 4.00 10.07 4.49
C LEU A 66 3.29 9.74 3.18
N LEU A 67 2.48 10.65 2.65
CA LEU A 67 1.62 10.42 1.49
C LEU A 67 1.69 11.58 0.50
N PRO A 68 1.78 11.32 -0.81
CA PRO A 68 1.64 12.35 -1.81
C PRO A 68 0.24 12.98 -1.75
N PRO A 69 0.08 14.25 -2.18
CA PRO A 69 -1.18 14.98 -2.04
C PRO A 69 -2.40 14.26 -2.62
N SER A 70 -2.27 13.60 -3.76
CA SER A 70 -3.38 12.85 -4.40
C SER A 70 -3.83 11.65 -3.55
N ILE A 71 -2.90 10.90 -2.97
CA ILE A 71 -3.20 9.77 -2.09
C ILE A 71 -3.81 10.25 -0.77
N PHE A 72 -3.30 11.36 -0.20
CA PHE A 72 -3.89 11.93 1.01
C PHE A 72 -5.32 12.46 0.74
N ARG A 73 -5.54 13.13 -0.40
CA ARG A 73 -6.89 13.54 -0.83
C ARG A 73 -7.82 12.34 -1.03
N LEU A 74 -7.30 11.22 -1.57
CA LEU A 74 -8.08 9.99 -1.69
C LEU A 74 -8.54 9.46 -0.33
N ALA A 75 -7.67 9.48 0.68
CA ALA A 75 -8.03 9.07 2.03
C ALA A 75 -9.18 9.91 2.61
N LEU A 76 -9.25 11.20 2.26
CA LEU A 76 -10.30 12.12 2.71
C LEU A 76 -11.58 12.04 1.88
N LEU A 77 -11.46 12.08 0.55
CA LEU A 77 -12.58 12.19 -0.37
C LEU A 77 -13.22 10.86 -0.75
N GLY A 78 -12.51 9.76 -0.54
CA GLY A 78 -12.99 8.42 -0.82
C GLY A 78 -13.93 7.84 0.24
N LYS A 79 -14.33 8.63 1.23
CA LYS A 79 -15.28 8.28 2.28
C LYS A 79 -16.51 9.18 2.21
N GLU A 80 -17.64 8.63 2.60
CA GLU A 80 -18.84 9.43 2.80
C GLU A 80 -18.61 10.44 3.94
N ILE A 81 -19.27 11.61 3.85
CA ILE A 81 -19.09 12.70 4.81
C ILE A 81 -19.42 12.31 6.26
N ASN A 82 -20.29 11.33 6.43
CA ASN A 82 -20.72 10.78 7.73
C ASN A 82 -19.89 9.58 8.20
N GLN A 83 -18.81 9.23 7.49
CA GLN A 83 -17.88 8.15 7.84
C GLN A 83 -16.58 8.72 8.39
N GLN A 84 -16.04 8.07 9.42
CA GLN A 84 -14.73 8.42 9.95
C GLN A 84 -13.63 8.06 8.94
N VAL A 85 -12.71 8.97 8.76
CA VAL A 85 -11.46 8.71 8.04
C VAL A 85 -10.41 8.32 9.07
N ASP A 86 -9.87 7.13 8.98
CA ASP A 86 -8.75 6.69 9.82
C ASP A 86 -7.59 6.25 8.93
N VAL A 87 -6.47 6.94 9.07
CA VAL A 87 -5.20 6.58 8.44
C VAL A 87 -4.26 6.08 9.52
N ASP A 88 -4.08 4.77 9.59
CA ASP A 88 -3.11 4.15 10.50
C ASP A 88 -1.79 3.88 9.75
N PRO A 89 -0.77 4.73 9.89
CA PRO A 89 0.51 4.55 9.21
C PRO A 89 1.28 3.32 9.71
N SER A 90 1.00 2.85 10.93
CA SER A 90 1.59 1.63 11.51
C SER A 90 0.78 0.36 11.22
N GLY A 91 -0.27 0.49 10.42
CA GLY A 91 -1.09 -0.62 9.93
C GLY A 91 -0.92 -0.87 8.43
N ASP A 92 -2.02 -1.26 7.79
CA ASP A 92 -2.10 -1.50 6.34
C ASP A 92 -2.62 -0.29 5.55
N SER A 93 -2.93 0.82 6.21
CA SER A 93 -3.60 1.95 5.57
C SER A 93 -2.78 2.52 4.40
N VAL A 94 -1.47 2.66 4.57
CA VAL A 94 -0.61 3.23 3.51
C VAL A 94 -0.59 2.35 2.27
N PRO A 95 -0.22 1.05 2.32
CA PRO A 95 -0.26 0.18 1.14
C PRO A 95 -1.64 0.10 0.50
N ARG A 96 -2.72 0.03 1.29
CA ARG A 96 -4.10 -0.03 0.78
C ARG A 96 -4.55 1.23 0.06
N LEU A 97 -4.12 2.41 0.51
CA LEU A 97 -4.41 3.67 -0.16
C LEU A 97 -3.75 3.73 -1.55
N TYR A 98 -2.51 3.25 -1.66
CA TYR A 98 -1.83 3.15 -2.94
C TYR A 98 -2.51 2.11 -3.86
N ASP A 99 -2.86 0.92 -3.35
CA ASP A 99 -3.57 -0.09 -4.13
C ASP A 99 -4.92 0.46 -4.64
N TRP A 100 -5.64 1.20 -3.81
CA TRP A 100 -6.89 1.83 -4.20
C TRP A 100 -6.69 2.91 -5.26
N TYR A 101 -5.68 3.77 -5.10
CA TYR A 101 -5.34 4.77 -6.10
C TYR A 101 -4.99 4.13 -7.45
N ASP A 102 -4.21 3.05 -7.43
CA ASP A 102 -3.81 2.31 -8.63
C ASP A 102 -5.03 1.64 -9.30
N GLU A 103 -6.02 1.16 -8.53
CA GLU A 103 -7.30 0.65 -9.04
C GLU A 103 -8.10 1.75 -9.75
N LEU A 104 -8.22 2.94 -9.15
CA LEU A 104 -8.91 4.09 -9.78
C LEU A 104 -8.23 4.47 -11.08
N LEU A 105 -6.90 4.53 -11.09
CA LEU A 105 -6.11 4.81 -12.28
C LEU A 105 -6.35 3.75 -13.37
N GLY A 106 -6.42 2.48 -13.03
CA GLY A 106 -6.74 1.40 -13.95
C GLY A 106 -8.07 1.65 -14.68
N LYS A 107 -9.12 1.96 -13.94
CA LYS A 107 -10.45 2.27 -14.49
C LYS A 107 -10.44 3.49 -15.42
N VAL A 108 -9.68 4.53 -15.09
CA VAL A 108 -9.52 5.70 -15.96
C VAL A 108 -8.86 5.31 -17.28
N LYS A 109 -7.83 4.47 -17.25
CA LYS A 109 -7.13 3.98 -18.44
C LYS A 109 -8.02 3.10 -19.34
N GLU A 110 -8.92 2.34 -18.72
CA GLU A 110 -9.93 1.53 -19.42
C GLU A 110 -11.07 2.37 -20.02
N GLY A 111 -11.09 3.67 -19.73
CA GLY A 111 -12.14 4.58 -20.23
C GLY A 111 -13.50 4.38 -19.56
N ILE A 112 -13.53 3.76 -18.39
CA ILE A 112 -14.74 3.58 -17.59
C ILE A 112 -15.18 4.96 -17.06
N ALA A 113 -16.44 5.32 -17.24
CA ALA A 113 -17.02 6.56 -16.75
C ALA A 113 -18.01 6.26 -15.61
N ASP A 114 -17.51 6.25 -14.38
CA ASP A 114 -18.29 5.99 -13.17
C ASP A 114 -17.85 6.92 -12.00
N ASP A 115 -18.42 6.71 -10.83
CA ASP A 115 -18.06 7.49 -9.64
C ASP A 115 -16.59 7.31 -9.21
N PHE A 116 -15.95 6.18 -9.56
CA PHE A 116 -14.54 5.93 -9.25
C PHE A 116 -13.61 6.79 -10.11
N THR A 117 -13.89 6.91 -11.41
CA THR A 117 -13.12 7.79 -12.31
C THR A 117 -13.35 9.26 -11.99
N ARG A 118 -14.57 9.62 -11.53
CA ARG A 118 -14.84 10.95 -10.99
C ARG A 118 -14.04 11.21 -9.72
N LEU A 119 -13.96 10.24 -8.80
CA LEU A 119 -13.15 10.35 -7.59
C LEU A 119 -11.68 10.53 -7.95
N TYR A 120 -11.14 9.75 -8.91
CA TYR A 120 -9.78 9.94 -9.40
C TYR A 120 -9.52 11.39 -9.84
N ALA A 121 -10.41 11.97 -10.64
CA ALA A 121 -10.28 13.36 -11.09
C ALA A 121 -10.31 14.36 -9.93
N LEU A 122 -11.16 14.14 -8.92
CA LEU A 122 -11.28 15.00 -7.75
C LEU A 122 -10.06 14.97 -6.83
N VAL A 123 -9.33 13.86 -6.75
CA VAL A 123 -8.13 13.76 -5.91
C VAL A 123 -6.90 14.35 -6.56
N GLN A 124 -6.88 14.56 -7.89
CA GLN A 124 -5.78 15.25 -8.54
C GLN A 124 -5.66 16.70 -8.06
N LEU A 125 -4.44 17.24 -8.04
CA LEU A 125 -4.23 18.66 -7.84
C LEU A 125 -4.79 19.44 -9.05
N PRO A 126 -5.27 20.68 -8.87
CA PRO A 126 -5.86 21.46 -9.96
C PRO A 126 -4.96 21.58 -11.19
N GLU A 127 -3.66 21.73 -10.98
CA GLU A 127 -2.64 21.79 -12.03
C GLU A 127 -2.46 20.45 -12.77
N HIS A 128 -2.86 19.34 -12.19
CA HIS A 128 -2.75 18.00 -12.74
C HIS A 128 -4.07 17.44 -13.29
N GLN A 129 -5.19 18.14 -13.11
CA GLN A 129 -6.51 17.65 -13.58
C GLN A 129 -6.61 17.54 -15.10
N ALA A 130 -5.86 18.35 -15.83
CA ALA A 130 -5.80 18.32 -17.29
C ALA A 130 -4.67 17.43 -17.85
N VAL A 131 -3.86 16.82 -16.97
CA VAL A 131 -2.75 15.96 -17.37
C VAL A 131 -3.28 14.56 -17.71
N PRO A 132 -2.72 13.88 -18.73
CA PRO A 132 -3.05 12.48 -19.00
C PRO A 132 -2.93 11.62 -17.74
N PRO A 133 -3.68 10.51 -17.66
CA PRO A 133 -3.58 9.60 -16.51
C PRO A 133 -2.12 9.27 -16.19
N THR A 134 -1.82 9.23 -14.92
CA THR A 134 -0.49 8.85 -14.40
C THR A 134 0.08 7.66 -15.18
N PRO A 135 1.36 7.65 -15.55
CA PRO A 135 1.98 6.54 -16.26
C PRO A 135 1.88 5.23 -15.46
N TRP A 136 2.27 4.12 -16.07
CA TRP A 136 2.35 2.84 -15.38
C TRP A 136 3.19 2.95 -14.09
N GLN A 137 2.76 2.28 -13.04
CA GLN A 137 3.47 2.27 -11.76
C GLN A 137 3.53 0.86 -11.18
N MET A 138 4.69 0.50 -10.66
CA MET A 138 4.87 -0.69 -9.85
C MET A 138 4.11 -0.54 -8.52
N ARG A 139 3.49 -1.60 -8.02
CA ARG A 139 2.72 -1.56 -6.77
C ARG A 139 3.56 -1.07 -5.60
N PHE A 140 2.96 -0.29 -4.71
CA PHE A 140 3.67 0.28 -3.55
C PHE A 140 4.31 -0.79 -2.67
N SER A 141 3.61 -1.90 -2.41
CA SER A 141 4.14 -3.00 -1.60
C SER A 141 5.33 -3.71 -2.24
N GLU A 142 5.40 -3.76 -3.56
CA GLU A 142 6.54 -4.31 -4.32
C GLU A 142 7.72 -3.34 -4.28
N VAL A 143 7.46 -2.05 -4.49
CA VAL A 143 8.49 -1.00 -4.33
C VAL A 143 9.05 -1.00 -2.91
N ALA A 144 8.19 -1.06 -1.89
CA ALA A 144 8.61 -1.12 -0.49
C ALA A 144 9.45 -2.36 -0.18
N PHE A 145 9.13 -3.50 -0.79
CA PHE A 145 9.94 -4.70 -0.65
C PHE A 145 11.33 -4.54 -1.31
N VAL A 146 11.35 -4.14 -2.59
CA VAL A 146 12.61 -3.98 -3.34
C VAL A 146 13.53 -2.96 -2.69
N ALA A 147 12.97 -1.87 -2.14
CA ALA A 147 13.74 -0.84 -1.44
C ALA A 147 14.53 -1.35 -0.22
N GLN A 148 14.22 -2.55 0.29
CA GLN A 148 14.92 -3.21 1.38
C GLN A 148 15.97 -4.23 0.91
N MET A 149 16.05 -4.47 -0.41
CA MET A 149 16.92 -5.49 -1.01
C MET A 149 18.12 -4.82 -1.71
N PRO A 150 19.29 -4.74 -1.06
CA PRO A 150 20.43 -3.96 -1.56
C PRO A 150 21.02 -4.49 -2.87
N HIS A 151 20.71 -5.72 -3.25
CA HIS A 151 21.19 -6.40 -4.46
C HIS A 151 20.20 -6.37 -5.62
N ILE A 152 19.03 -5.73 -5.45
CA ILE A 152 18.02 -5.58 -6.51
C ILE A 152 18.00 -4.13 -6.96
N ASP A 153 18.22 -3.90 -8.25
CA ASP A 153 17.99 -2.58 -8.85
C ASP A 153 16.50 -2.36 -9.07
N LEU A 154 15.96 -1.29 -8.48
CA LEU A 154 14.52 -0.99 -8.53
C LEU A 154 14.03 -0.67 -9.95
N VAL A 155 14.86 -0.02 -10.78
CA VAL A 155 14.48 0.35 -12.15
C VAL A 155 14.48 -0.87 -13.06
N GLU A 156 15.49 -1.74 -12.92
CA GLU A 156 15.56 -3.01 -13.64
C GLU A 156 14.36 -3.90 -13.28
N GLU A 157 14.06 -4.02 -11.98
CA GLU A 157 12.93 -4.83 -11.53
C GLU A 157 11.58 -4.25 -12.00
N ALA A 158 11.39 -2.94 -11.92
CA ALA A 158 10.16 -2.30 -12.42
C ALA A 158 9.99 -2.49 -13.93
N SER A 159 11.08 -2.39 -14.70
CA SER A 159 11.08 -2.67 -16.15
C SER A 159 10.73 -4.14 -16.44
N ARG A 160 11.24 -5.06 -15.64
CA ARG A 160 10.94 -6.50 -15.74
C ARG A 160 9.46 -6.78 -15.44
N VAL A 161 8.90 -6.17 -14.39
CA VAL A 161 7.47 -6.32 -14.03
C VAL A 161 6.56 -5.70 -15.08
N LYS A 162 6.96 -4.57 -15.66
CA LYS A 162 6.22 -3.93 -16.75
C LYS A 162 6.29 -4.72 -18.08
N GLY A 163 7.38 -5.43 -18.30
CA GLY A 163 7.67 -6.14 -19.55
C GLY A 163 8.35 -5.29 -20.62
N GLU A 164 8.69 -4.03 -20.32
CA GLU A 164 9.39 -3.09 -21.20
C GLU A 164 10.12 -2.01 -20.37
N ASN A 165 11.02 -1.26 -21.01
CA ASN A 165 11.72 -0.16 -20.36
C ASN A 165 10.74 0.94 -19.88
N LEU A 166 11.08 1.57 -18.77
CA LEU A 166 10.31 2.68 -18.23
C LEU A 166 10.54 3.97 -19.04
N THR A 167 9.50 4.74 -19.25
CA THR A 167 9.60 6.11 -19.76
C THR A 167 10.16 7.05 -18.70
N GLU A 168 10.56 8.27 -19.08
CA GLU A 168 11.04 9.27 -18.12
C GLU A 168 9.99 9.66 -17.07
N GLU A 169 8.71 9.65 -17.45
CA GLU A 169 7.61 9.94 -16.54
C GLU A 169 7.40 8.81 -15.54
N GLU A 170 7.50 7.55 -15.99
CA GLU A 170 7.42 6.37 -15.16
C GLU A 170 8.61 6.27 -14.20
N LEU A 171 9.81 6.62 -14.64
CA LEU A 171 10.99 6.70 -13.78
C LEU A 171 10.81 7.73 -12.67
N ARG A 172 10.25 8.91 -12.99
CA ARG A 172 9.94 9.94 -11.98
C ARG A 172 8.89 9.46 -10.98
N ALA A 173 7.81 8.85 -11.47
CA ALA A 173 6.75 8.31 -10.61
C ALA A 173 7.25 7.16 -9.72
N LEU A 174 8.13 6.29 -10.25
CA LEU A 174 8.75 5.21 -9.48
C LEU A 174 9.68 5.77 -8.38
N ALA A 175 10.50 6.77 -8.72
CA ALA A 175 11.39 7.41 -7.76
C ALA A 175 10.62 8.09 -6.62
N GLU A 176 9.56 8.83 -6.94
CA GLU A 176 8.68 9.45 -5.94
C GLU A 176 8.05 8.38 -5.04
N ARG A 177 7.48 7.32 -5.61
CA ARG A 177 6.88 6.21 -4.85
C ARG A 177 7.91 5.53 -3.94
N ALA A 178 9.14 5.38 -4.41
CA ALA A 178 10.23 4.80 -3.63
C ALA A 178 10.64 5.67 -2.42
N GLU A 179 10.64 6.99 -2.55
CA GLU A 179 10.92 7.89 -1.43
C GLU A 179 9.85 7.78 -0.35
N TYR A 180 8.56 7.78 -0.71
CA TYR A 180 7.47 7.55 0.24
C TYR A 180 7.54 6.16 0.88
N ALA A 181 7.89 5.13 0.11
CA ALA A 181 8.05 3.77 0.63
C ALA A 181 9.20 3.68 1.65
N LYS A 182 10.36 4.25 1.37
CA LYS A 182 11.49 4.31 2.29
C LYS A 182 11.15 5.07 3.57
N TYR A 183 10.49 6.21 3.46
CA TYR A 183 10.06 6.99 4.62
C TYR A 183 9.08 6.20 5.50
N TRP A 184 8.07 5.58 4.88
CA TRP A 184 7.12 4.72 5.60
C TRP A 184 7.80 3.55 6.28
N LEU A 185 8.69 2.82 5.58
CA LEU A 185 9.45 1.69 6.11
C LEU A 185 10.29 2.08 7.33
N SER A 186 10.98 3.21 7.27
CA SER A 186 11.87 3.66 8.34
C SER A 186 11.15 4.24 9.56
N THR A 187 9.90 4.70 9.40
CA THR A 187 9.24 5.51 10.42
C THR A 187 8.01 4.82 11.03
N TYR A 188 7.22 4.13 10.21
CA TYR A 188 5.89 3.65 10.62
C TYR A 188 5.62 2.19 10.31
N ALA A 189 6.25 1.60 9.30
CA ALA A 189 5.89 0.28 8.81
C ALA A 189 5.91 -0.76 9.94
N PRO A 190 4.84 -1.54 10.10
CA PRO A 190 4.83 -2.62 11.07
C PRO A 190 5.81 -3.71 10.66
N GLU A 191 6.29 -4.45 11.64
CA GLU A 191 7.32 -5.49 11.45
C GLU A 191 7.04 -6.44 10.27
N ARG A 192 5.77 -6.76 10.01
CA ARG A 192 5.39 -7.66 8.89
C ARG A 192 5.76 -7.16 7.49
N TYR A 193 6.08 -5.86 7.35
CA TYR A 193 6.58 -5.27 6.10
C TYR A 193 8.09 -5.05 6.07
N LEU A 194 8.77 -5.32 7.19
CA LEU A 194 10.21 -5.19 7.28
C LEU A 194 10.84 -6.54 6.94
N TYR A 195 11.53 -6.62 5.82
CA TYR A 195 12.16 -7.84 5.33
C TYR A 195 13.67 -7.71 5.35
N ALA A 196 14.34 -8.77 5.82
CA ALA A 196 15.77 -8.90 5.73
C ALA A 196 16.08 -10.28 5.12
N LEU A 197 16.68 -10.26 3.92
CA LEU A 197 17.17 -11.49 3.31
C LEU A 197 18.29 -12.06 4.18
N GLN A 198 18.20 -13.35 4.48
CA GLN A 198 19.20 -14.00 5.31
C GLN A 198 20.38 -14.45 4.43
N ASP A 199 21.58 -13.96 4.67
CA ASP A 199 22.77 -14.32 3.92
C ASP A 199 23.14 -15.80 4.13
N THR A 200 22.95 -16.31 5.33
CA THR A 200 23.18 -17.70 5.72
C THR A 200 21.86 -18.44 5.96
N MET A 201 21.87 -19.76 5.81
CA MET A 201 20.69 -20.57 6.11
C MET A 201 20.28 -20.40 7.59
N PRO A 202 19.04 -19.93 7.87
CA PRO A 202 18.54 -19.87 9.24
C PRO A 202 18.44 -21.26 9.87
N ALA A 203 18.56 -21.32 11.20
CA ALA A 203 18.31 -22.55 11.94
C ALA A 203 16.80 -22.82 12.00
N VAL A 204 16.29 -23.55 11.02
CA VAL A 204 14.88 -23.90 10.86
C VAL A 204 14.70 -25.40 10.80
N GLU A 205 13.73 -25.91 11.54
CA GLU A 205 13.29 -27.32 11.42
C GLU A 205 12.21 -27.40 10.32
N LEU A 206 12.44 -28.22 9.33
CA LEU A 206 11.52 -28.49 8.24
C LEU A 206 11.04 -29.95 8.29
N SER A 207 9.77 -30.15 8.02
CA SER A 207 9.21 -31.50 7.89
C SER A 207 9.72 -32.18 6.61
N GLU A 208 9.69 -33.50 6.57
CA GLU A 208 10.07 -34.27 5.37
C GLU A 208 9.22 -33.90 4.14
N THR A 209 7.96 -33.54 4.37
CA THR A 209 7.06 -33.06 3.30
C THR A 209 7.52 -31.71 2.76
N GLN A 210 7.93 -30.79 3.64
CA GLN A 210 8.48 -29.49 3.25
C GLN A 210 9.79 -29.66 2.48
N LYS A 211 10.73 -30.46 2.97
CA LYS A 211 12.01 -30.75 2.28
C LYS A 211 11.77 -31.33 0.89
N LYS A 212 10.83 -32.30 0.76
CA LYS A 212 10.46 -32.88 -0.52
C LYS A 212 9.92 -31.83 -1.49
N ALA A 213 9.03 -30.94 -1.05
CA ALA A 213 8.50 -29.87 -1.88
C ALA A 213 9.60 -28.88 -2.32
N LEU A 214 10.53 -28.53 -1.42
CA LEU A 214 11.69 -27.67 -1.75
C LEU A 214 12.65 -28.34 -2.74
N THR A 215 12.86 -29.66 -2.64
CA THR A 215 13.66 -30.44 -3.62
C THR A 215 13.04 -30.40 -5.01
N LEU A 216 11.72 -30.56 -5.11
CA LEU A 216 11.00 -30.46 -6.39
C LEU A 216 11.07 -29.05 -6.98
N LEU A 217 10.97 -28.03 -6.14
CA LEU A 217 11.14 -26.63 -6.55
C LEU A 217 12.56 -26.36 -7.03
N HIS A 218 13.57 -26.86 -6.32
CA HIS A 218 14.97 -26.79 -6.71
C HIS A 218 15.19 -27.42 -8.10
N SER A 219 14.67 -28.63 -8.32
CA SER A 219 14.80 -29.33 -9.61
C SER A 219 14.19 -28.51 -10.75
N TYR A 220 13.00 -27.92 -10.53
CA TYR A 220 12.35 -27.05 -11.51
C TYR A 220 13.16 -25.80 -11.84
N LEU A 221 13.73 -25.15 -10.83
CA LEU A 221 14.58 -23.98 -11.01
C LEU A 221 15.95 -24.31 -11.62
N SER A 222 16.46 -25.53 -11.44
CA SER A 222 17.72 -25.96 -12.05
C SER A 222 17.66 -26.05 -13.59
N GLU A 223 16.45 -26.08 -14.17
CA GLU A 223 16.24 -26.00 -15.62
C GLU A 223 16.46 -24.58 -16.19
N GLY A 224 16.58 -23.56 -15.36
CA GLY A 224 16.80 -22.16 -15.71
C GLY A 224 15.94 -21.18 -14.93
N GLN A 225 16.20 -19.90 -15.12
CA GLN A 225 15.48 -18.82 -14.48
C GLN A 225 14.00 -18.83 -14.93
N LYS A 226 13.09 -18.62 -14.00
CA LYS A 226 11.64 -18.63 -14.20
C LYS A 226 11.03 -17.30 -13.83
N THR A 227 9.95 -16.94 -14.49
CA THR A 227 9.15 -15.74 -14.17
C THR A 227 8.37 -15.93 -12.86
N GLY A 228 7.91 -14.83 -12.27
CA GLY A 228 7.06 -14.89 -11.07
C GLY A 228 5.74 -15.63 -11.30
N GLU A 229 5.19 -15.61 -12.52
CA GLU A 229 3.97 -16.32 -12.90
C GLU A 229 4.21 -17.82 -13.01
N GLU A 230 5.27 -18.23 -13.72
CA GLU A 230 5.67 -19.64 -13.80
C GLU A 230 5.92 -20.24 -12.41
N LEU A 231 6.62 -19.50 -11.55
CA LEU A 231 6.85 -19.91 -10.16
C LEU A 231 5.55 -19.98 -9.35
N HIS A 232 4.63 -19.03 -9.56
CA HIS A 232 3.31 -19.08 -8.92
C HIS A 232 2.56 -20.35 -9.31
N HIS A 233 2.50 -20.68 -10.60
CA HIS A 233 1.89 -21.91 -11.09
C HIS A 233 2.59 -23.15 -10.51
N ARG A 234 3.92 -23.20 -10.55
CA ARG A 234 4.69 -24.32 -10.01
C ARG A 234 4.45 -24.56 -8.51
N LEU A 235 4.42 -23.49 -7.72
CA LEU A 235 4.10 -23.58 -6.30
C LEU A 235 2.67 -24.11 -6.04
N HIS A 236 1.74 -23.86 -6.97
CA HIS A 236 0.39 -24.46 -6.90
C HIS A 236 0.37 -25.93 -7.28
N GLU A 237 1.16 -26.37 -8.26
CA GLU A 237 1.27 -27.77 -8.65
C GLU A 237 1.91 -28.64 -7.55
N LEU A 238 2.91 -28.12 -6.85
CA LEU A 238 3.58 -28.81 -5.74
C LEU A 238 2.60 -29.28 -4.65
N LYS A 239 1.47 -28.61 -4.47
CA LYS A 239 0.42 -29.01 -3.53
C LYS A 239 -0.30 -30.30 -3.96
N THR A 240 -0.33 -30.59 -5.25
CA THR A 240 -0.94 -31.85 -5.80
C THR A 240 0.07 -32.96 -5.88
N GLU A 241 1.35 -32.64 -6.07
CA GLU A 241 2.45 -33.62 -6.15
C GLU A 241 2.93 -34.10 -4.77
N THR A 242 2.71 -33.27 -3.74
CA THR A 242 3.09 -33.60 -2.36
C THR A 242 1.89 -33.34 -1.44
N PRO A 243 1.75 -34.12 -0.34
CA PRO A 243 0.67 -33.92 0.63
C PRO A 243 0.97 -32.71 1.55
N ILE A 244 1.40 -31.57 0.95
CA ILE A 244 1.74 -30.36 1.70
C ILE A 244 0.60 -29.34 1.65
N GLU A 245 0.23 -28.82 2.82
CA GLU A 245 -0.70 -27.72 2.86
C GLU A 245 -0.06 -26.43 2.31
N PRO A 246 -0.82 -25.59 1.57
CA PRO A 246 -0.30 -24.34 1.01
C PRO A 246 0.43 -23.46 2.02
N LYS A 247 -0.13 -23.33 3.22
CA LYS A 247 0.44 -22.54 4.30
C LYS A 247 1.81 -23.08 4.76
N GLU A 248 1.98 -24.38 4.80
CA GLU A 248 3.23 -25.02 5.20
C GLU A 248 4.34 -24.83 4.16
N LEU A 249 4.01 -24.91 2.86
CA LEU A 249 4.96 -24.66 1.79
C LEU A 249 5.45 -23.20 1.82
N PHE A 250 4.52 -22.25 1.91
CA PHE A 250 4.89 -20.83 1.96
C PHE A 250 5.65 -20.47 3.23
N SER A 251 5.25 -20.98 4.39
CA SER A 251 6.00 -20.81 5.64
C SER A 251 7.43 -21.35 5.50
N ALA A 252 7.63 -22.53 4.93
CA ALA A 252 8.97 -23.08 4.70
C ALA A 252 9.84 -22.13 3.86
N LEU A 253 9.30 -21.64 2.74
CA LEU A 253 10.01 -20.67 1.88
C LEU A 253 10.40 -19.40 2.63
N TYR A 254 9.47 -18.76 3.34
CA TYR A 254 9.80 -17.53 4.04
C TYR A 254 10.76 -17.75 5.22
N ARG A 255 10.68 -18.88 5.89
CA ARG A 255 11.58 -19.23 6.99
C ARG A 255 13.02 -19.39 6.51
N ILE A 256 13.26 -20.05 5.37
CA ILE A 256 14.62 -20.28 4.86
C ILE A 256 15.24 -19.03 4.22
N PHE A 257 14.45 -18.11 3.69
CA PHE A 257 14.96 -16.89 3.05
C PHE A 257 14.93 -15.65 3.94
N LEU A 258 13.89 -15.50 4.78
CA LEU A 258 13.59 -14.29 5.54
C LEU A 258 13.58 -14.51 7.05
N ALA A 259 13.75 -15.75 7.54
CA ALA A 259 13.55 -16.13 8.95
C ALA A 259 12.16 -15.71 9.50
N ARG A 260 11.10 -15.80 8.65
CA ARG A 260 9.73 -15.36 8.95
C ARG A 260 8.70 -16.40 8.51
N GLU A 261 7.50 -16.34 9.08
CA GLU A 261 6.39 -17.25 8.71
C GLU A 261 5.60 -16.78 7.48
N SER A 262 5.76 -15.53 7.08
CA SER A 262 5.05 -14.93 5.95
C SER A 262 5.91 -13.89 5.23
N GLY A 263 5.55 -13.59 3.99
CA GLY A 263 6.28 -12.66 3.14
C GLY A 263 5.45 -12.18 1.94
N PRO A 264 6.09 -11.57 0.95
CA PRO A 264 5.45 -11.12 -0.28
C PRO A 264 4.96 -12.30 -1.12
N LYS A 265 4.33 -12.05 -2.28
CA LYS A 265 3.89 -13.12 -3.19
C LYS A 265 5.08 -14.03 -3.55
N ALA A 266 5.03 -15.30 -3.14
CA ALA A 266 6.18 -16.22 -3.19
C ALA A 266 6.75 -16.39 -4.59
N GLY A 267 5.92 -16.50 -5.64
CA GLY A 267 6.40 -16.63 -7.01
C GLY A 267 7.22 -15.42 -7.46
N TRP A 268 6.68 -14.21 -7.25
CA TRP A 268 7.39 -12.98 -7.52
C TRP A 268 8.65 -12.86 -6.64
N PHE A 269 8.55 -13.11 -5.35
CA PHE A 269 9.68 -13.04 -4.41
C PHE A 269 10.86 -13.89 -4.87
N LEU A 270 10.63 -15.14 -5.24
CA LEU A 270 11.69 -16.02 -5.72
C LEU A 270 12.27 -15.57 -7.07
N SER A 271 11.45 -14.98 -7.94
CA SER A 271 11.90 -14.52 -9.25
C SER A 271 12.79 -13.28 -9.22
N VAL A 272 12.71 -12.46 -8.16
CA VAL A 272 13.53 -11.25 -8.01
C VAL A 272 14.86 -11.51 -7.32
N LEU A 273 15.01 -12.66 -6.65
CA LEU A 273 16.26 -13.04 -5.99
C LEU A 273 17.30 -13.56 -7.02
N PRO A 274 18.61 -13.38 -6.76
CA PRO A 274 19.64 -13.98 -7.58
C PRO A 274 19.45 -15.50 -7.71
N HIS A 275 19.40 -15.99 -8.95
CA HIS A 275 19.04 -17.38 -9.24
C HIS A 275 19.94 -18.39 -8.50
N ASP A 276 21.26 -18.19 -8.54
CA ASP A 276 22.22 -19.05 -7.85
C ASP A 276 22.04 -19.07 -6.34
N PHE A 277 21.66 -17.92 -5.76
CA PHE A 277 21.34 -17.83 -4.34
C PHE A 277 20.10 -18.64 -3.99
N VAL A 278 19.07 -18.58 -4.83
CA VAL A 278 17.83 -19.37 -4.63
C VAL A 278 18.12 -20.86 -4.71
N LEU A 279 18.85 -21.31 -5.74
CA LEU A 279 19.23 -22.72 -5.90
C LEU A 279 20.01 -23.22 -4.68
N LYS A 280 21.06 -22.49 -4.29
CA LYS A 280 21.89 -22.85 -3.13
C LYS A 280 21.04 -22.99 -1.85
N ARG A 281 20.15 -22.01 -1.59
CA ARG A 281 19.32 -22.00 -0.39
C ARG A 281 18.33 -23.15 -0.36
N LEU A 282 17.71 -23.48 -1.51
CA LEU A 282 16.81 -24.63 -1.63
C LEU A 282 17.54 -25.95 -1.43
N GLU A 283 18.77 -26.08 -1.95
CA GLU A 283 19.60 -27.26 -1.74
C GLU A 283 19.99 -27.44 -0.26
N GLU A 284 20.41 -26.36 0.40
CA GLU A 284 20.74 -26.37 1.83
C GLU A 284 19.52 -26.79 2.69
N ALA A 285 18.33 -26.29 2.34
CA ALA A 285 17.09 -26.56 3.07
C ALA A 285 16.52 -27.97 2.83
N SER A 286 16.93 -28.64 1.75
CA SER A 286 16.45 -29.98 1.39
C SER A 286 17.25 -31.11 2.05
N LYS A 287 18.38 -30.79 2.65
CA LYS A 287 19.22 -31.72 3.42
C LYS A 287 18.70 -31.89 4.84
#